data_691c4e6a7ecd9492061a0733e99af7f9
#
_entry.id   691c4e6a7ecd9492061a0733e99af7f9
#
_cell.length_a   1.000
_cell.length_b   1.000
_cell.length_c   1.000
_cell.angle_alpha   90.00
_cell.angle_beta   90.00
_cell.angle_gamma   90.00
#
_symmetry.space_group_name_H-M   'P 1'
#
loop_
_entity.id
_entity.type
_entity.pdbx_description
1 polymer ?
#
loop_
_entity_poly.entity_id
_entity_poly.type
_entity_poly.pdbx_seq_one_letter_code
_entity_poly.pdbx_strand_id
1 'polypeptide(L)'
;RSQLIRCAFFIFLSYAICYMSLTLFQEANLNKINWMMMLYFGINFILLMFTYVLVYMLEKTFGYVSSITLVELSNINSGILKKLSETCPGTFQHSLQVSIIASEAAAKIGANAQLVRTGAMYHDIGKMCNPIFFTENQNQQNPHDGLSFEESAQMVISHVTEGVKIAEKASLPKEIIDFIRTHHGRGKAKYFYNSFKNKYPDREVKDELFTYPGPNPFSKETAIVMMADSVEAASRSLKEHTVEGIQQLVNKIIETQIADGLLKNAPLTFRDVESVKQVFIEKLKIMYHTRISY
;
A
#
# COMPACT_ATOMS: atom_id res chain seq x y z
N ARG A 1 0.83 19.62 -1.51
CA ARG A 1 0.23 20.97 -1.84
C ARG A 1 1.26 22.08 -1.67
N SER A 2 1.90 22.23 -0.49
CA SER A 2 2.90 23.30 -0.25
C SER A 2 4.14 23.21 -1.16
N GLN A 3 4.53 22.03 -1.61
CA GLN A 3 5.67 21.85 -2.51
C GLN A 3 5.37 22.37 -3.92
N LEU A 4 4.16 22.17 -4.43
CA LEU A 4 3.77 22.61 -5.76
C LEU A 4 3.71 24.14 -5.85
N ILE A 5 3.17 24.78 -4.81
CA ILE A 5 3.17 26.25 -4.68
C ILE A 5 4.59 26.78 -4.69
N ARG A 6 5.49 26.14 -3.90
CA ARG A 6 6.92 26.51 -3.88
C ARG A 6 7.60 26.32 -5.23
N CYS A 7 7.34 25.19 -5.92
CA CYS A 7 7.88 24.95 -7.26
C CYS A 7 7.39 26.01 -8.26
N ALA A 8 6.09 26.30 -8.29
CA ALA A 8 5.53 27.33 -9.17
C ALA A 8 6.14 28.71 -8.89
N PHE A 9 6.35 29.06 -7.62
CA PHE A 9 7.01 30.29 -7.23
C PHE A 9 8.48 30.33 -7.68
N PHE A 10 9.26 29.25 -7.49
CA PHE A 10 10.63 29.20 -7.95
C PHE A 10 10.75 29.24 -9.48
N ILE A 11 9.82 28.64 -10.21
CA ILE A 11 9.76 28.76 -11.69
C ILE A 11 9.54 30.21 -12.10
N PHE A 12 8.56 30.91 -11.48
CA PHE A 12 8.31 32.31 -11.71
C PHE A 12 9.57 33.17 -11.43
N LEU A 13 10.17 32.96 -10.26
CA LEU A 13 11.37 33.69 -9.86
C LEU A 13 12.55 33.46 -10.80
N SER A 14 12.76 32.21 -11.23
CA SER A 14 13.82 31.85 -12.20
C SER A 14 13.61 32.56 -13.53
N TYR A 15 12.38 32.56 -14.06
CA TYR A 15 12.07 33.27 -15.31
C TYR A 15 12.30 34.77 -15.17
N ALA A 16 11.88 35.38 -14.06
CA ALA A 16 12.09 36.80 -13.81
C ALA A 16 13.59 37.16 -13.74
N ILE A 17 14.37 36.37 -12.98
CA ILE A 17 15.82 36.60 -12.84
C ILE A 17 16.52 36.41 -14.19
N CYS A 18 16.25 35.32 -14.90
CA CYS A 18 16.86 35.06 -16.21
C CYS A 18 16.54 36.16 -17.21
N TYR A 19 15.29 36.62 -17.26
CA TYR A 19 14.86 37.70 -18.16
C TYR A 19 15.55 39.03 -17.80
N MET A 20 15.59 39.40 -16.53
CA MET A 20 16.29 40.63 -16.10
C MET A 20 17.78 40.57 -16.42
N SER A 21 18.43 39.42 -16.18
CA SER A 21 19.86 39.22 -16.47
C SER A 21 20.15 39.31 -17.98
N LEU A 22 19.28 38.70 -18.81
CA LEU A 22 19.38 38.79 -20.27
C LEU A 22 19.23 40.25 -20.78
N THR A 23 18.21 40.95 -20.26
CA THR A 23 17.98 42.37 -20.63
C THR A 23 19.17 43.27 -20.22
N LEU A 24 19.72 43.03 -19.04
CA LEU A 24 20.91 43.75 -18.60
C LEU A 24 22.14 43.46 -19.46
N PHE A 25 22.33 42.20 -19.86
CA PHE A 25 23.46 41.80 -20.71
C PHE A 25 23.35 42.35 -22.13
N GLN A 26 22.14 42.36 -22.71
CA GLN A 26 21.93 42.82 -24.09
C GLN A 26 21.81 44.33 -24.22
N GLU A 27 21.15 44.99 -23.30
CA GLU A 27 20.79 46.42 -23.42
C GLU A 27 21.57 47.31 -22.45
N ALA A 28 22.37 46.71 -21.56
CA ALA A 28 23.11 47.41 -20.48
C ALA A 28 22.25 48.42 -19.66
N ASN A 29 20.92 48.27 -19.69
CA ASN A 29 19.96 49.21 -19.09
C ASN A 29 18.68 48.50 -18.63
N LEU A 30 18.45 48.52 -17.31
CA LEU A 30 17.26 47.90 -16.72
C LEU A 30 15.95 48.65 -17.04
N ASN A 31 16.01 49.92 -17.45
CA ASN A 31 14.79 50.68 -17.86
C ASN A 31 14.16 50.14 -19.16
N LYS A 32 14.85 49.26 -19.89
CA LYS A 32 14.32 48.60 -21.08
C LYS A 32 13.59 47.29 -20.79
N ILE A 33 13.37 46.95 -19.51
CA ILE A 33 12.56 45.78 -19.12
C ILE A 33 11.16 45.94 -19.67
N ASN A 34 10.73 44.95 -20.45
CA ASN A 34 9.35 44.87 -20.92
C ASN A 34 8.46 44.31 -19.82
N TRP A 35 7.69 45.17 -19.17
CA TRP A 35 6.80 44.78 -18.09
C TRP A 35 5.70 43.80 -18.51
N MET A 36 5.35 43.75 -19.80
CA MET A 36 4.42 42.73 -20.31
C MET A 36 5.00 41.32 -20.16
N MET A 37 6.32 41.13 -20.28
CA MET A 37 6.94 39.82 -20.04
C MET A 37 6.82 39.42 -18.57
N MET A 38 6.97 40.37 -17.63
CA MET A 38 6.75 40.10 -16.20
C MET A 38 5.28 39.73 -15.94
N LEU A 39 4.33 40.40 -16.60
CA LEU A 39 2.93 40.03 -16.52
C LEU A 39 2.67 38.60 -17.02
N TYR A 40 3.28 38.20 -18.15
CA TYR A 40 3.17 36.84 -18.67
C TYR A 40 3.75 35.79 -17.73
N PHE A 41 4.85 36.07 -17.06
CA PHE A 41 5.40 35.18 -16.02
C PHE A 41 4.44 35.06 -14.83
N GLY A 42 3.79 36.16 -14.43
CA GLY A 42 2.75 36.15 -13.39
C GLY A 42 1.52 35.33 -13.79
N ILE A 43 1.05 35.48 -15.04
CA ILE A 43 -0.04 34.66 -15.60
C ILE A 43 0.37 33.17 -15.60
N ASN A 44 1.58 32.85 -16.04
CA ASN A 44 2.09 31.47 -16.03
C ASN A 44 2.11 30.88 -14.60
N PHE A 45 2.54 31.67 -13.61
CA PHE A 45 2.48 31.24 -12.20
C PHE A 45 1.02 30.90 -11.79
N ILE A 46 0.05 31.75 -12.12
CA ILE A 46 -1.37 31.50 -11.83
C ILE A 46 -1.85 30.22 -12.55
N LEU A 47 -1.50 30.04 -13.83
CA LEU A 47 -1.87 28.84 -14.58
C LEU A 47 -1.27 27.57 -13.99
N LEU A 48 -0.02 27.60 -13.52
CA LEU A 48 0.61 26.50 -12.81
C LEU A 48 -0.13 26.15 -11.53
N MET A 49 -0.66 27.14 -10.81
CA MET A 49 -1.50 26.89 -9.63
C MET A 49 -2.82 26.21 -10.00
N PHE A 50 -3.43 26.60 -11.13
CA PHE A 50 -4.64 25.94 -11.63
C PHE A 50 -4.45 24.50 -12.08
N THR A 51 -3.25 24.10 -12.45
CA THR A 51 -2.94 22.70 -12.86
C THR A 51 -3.33 21.70 -11.77
N TYR A 52 -3.12 22.04 -10.50
CA TYR A 52 -3.50 21.19 -9.39
C TYR A 52 -5.02 20.97 -9.29
N VAL A 53 -5.78 22.06 -9.45
CA VAL A 53 -7.26 22.00 -9.44
C VAL A 53 -7.75 21.18 -10.63
N LEU A 54 -7.13 21.36 -11.80
CA LEU A 54 -7.45 20.62 -13.02
C LEU A 54 -7.18 19.10 -12.84
N VAL A 55 -6.02 18.73 -12.30
CA VAL A 55 -5.70 17.32 -12.01
C VAL A 55 -6.74 16.72 -11.08
N TYR A 56 -7.08 17.39 -9.98
CA TYR A 56 -8.12 16.93 -9.06
C TYR A 56 -9.48 16.74 -9.73
N MET A 57 -9.89 17.70 -10.59
CA MET A 57 -11.13 17.60 -11.35
C MET A 57 -11.13 16.42 -12.32
N LEU A 58 -10.00 16.19 -13.01
CA LEU A 58 -9.83 15.07 -13.94
C LEU A 58 -9.87 13.74 -13.19
N GLU A 59 -9.15 13.60 -12.07
CA GLU A 59 -9.20 12.42 -11.24
C GLU A 59 -10.64 12.09 -10.81
N LYS A 60 -11.37 13.09 -10.34
CA LYS A 60 -12.75 12.88 -9.88
C LYS A 60 -13.73 12.58 -11.01
N THR A 61 -13.53 13.16 -12.19
CA THR A 61 -14.41 13.00 -13.35
C THR A 61 -14.19 11.66 -14.04
N PHE A 62 -12.93 11.25 -14.21
CA PHE A 62 -12.55 10.04 -14.94
C PHE A 62 -12.29 8.83 -14.04
N GLY A 63 -12.31 9.00 -12.72
CA GLY A 63 -12.18 7.92 -11.76
C GLY A 63 -10.80 7.24 -11.79
N TYR A 64 -9.71 7.98 -11.94
CA TYR A 64 -8.36 7.46 -11.84
C TYR A 64 -7.55 8.22 -10.78
N VAL A 65 -6.46 7.63 -10.32
CA VAL A 65 -5.55 8.25 -9.34
C VAL A 65 -4.25 8.63 -10.02
N SER A 66 -3.88 9.92 -9.95
CA SER A 66 -2.61 10.39 -10.51
C SER A 66 -1.42 9.98 -9.65
N SER A 67 -0.23 9.95 -10.27
CA SER A 67 1.02 9.73 -9.56
C SER A 67 1.27 10.79 -8.48
N ILE A 68 0.78 12.01 -8.65
CA ILE A 68 0.89 13.10 -7.65
C ILE A 68 0.11 12.73 -6.40
N THR A 69 -1.14 12.32 -6.55
CA THR A 69 -1.99 11.88 -5.42
C THR A 69 -1.39 10.65 -4.73
N LEU A 70 -0.87 9.68 -5.47
CA LEU A 70 -0.20 8.51 -4.88
C LEU A 70 1.04 8.90 -4.07
N VAL A 71 1.86 9.84 -4.55
CA VAL A 71 3.02 10.34 -3.80
C VAL A 71 2.60 11.09 -2.53
N GLU A 72 1.55 11.90 -2.60
CA GLU A 72 1.00 12.58 -1.41
C GLU A 72 0.48 11.57 -0.38
N LEU A 73 -0.26 10.55 -0.81
CA LEU A 73 -0.78 9.50 0.06
C LEU A 73 0.34 8.63 0.68
N SER A 74 1.46 8.47 -0.01
CA SER A 74 2.62 7.72 0.50
C SER A 74 3.42 8.49 1.58
N ASN A 75 3.02 9.70 1.95
CA ASN A 75 3.71 10.48 2.99
C ASN A 75 3.40 9.92 4.39
N ILE A 76 4.34 9.20 4.95
CA ILE A 76 4.24 8.55 6.28
C ILE A 76 4.12 9.54 7.45
N ASN A 77 4.49 10.80 7.26
CA ASN A 77 4.46 11.83 8.30
C ASN A 77 3.12 12.59 8.35
N SER A 78 2.12 12.16 7.62
CA SER A 78 0.82 12.86 7.54
C SER A 78 -0.36 11.90 7.49
N GLY A 79 -1.53 12.42 7.85
CA GLY A 79 -2.81 11.73 7.71
C GLY A 79 -2.90 10.39 8.46
N ILE A 80 -3.50 9.41 7.79
CA ILE A 80 -3.78 8.08 8.34
C ILE A 80 -2.48 7.31 8.63
N LEU A 81 -1.47 7.40 7.76
CA LEU A 81 -0.23 6.64 7.93
C LEU A 81 0.54 7.08 9.17
N LYS A 82 0.55 8.39 9.47
CA LYS A 82 1.10 8.88 10.73
C LYS A 82 0.35 8.29 11.93
N LYS A 83 -0.99 8.33 11.90
CA LYS A 83 -1.81 7.73 12.97
C LYS A 83 -1.54 6.24 13.11
N LEU A 84 -1.45 5.50 11.99
CA LEU A 84 -1.11 4.07 11.99
C LEU A 84 0.25 3.82 12.65
N SER A 85 1.27 4.61 12.34
CA SER A 85 2.61 4.45 12.93
C SER A 85 2.63 4.72 14.45
N GLU A 86 1.77 5.60 14.94
CA GLU A 86 1.65 5.93 16.37
C GLU A 86 0.81 4.92 17.15
N THR A 87 -0.28 4.40 16.55
CA THR A 87 -1.23 3.51 17.26
C THR A 87 -0.94 2.02 17.06
N CYS A 88 -0.36 1.64 15.92
CA CYS A 88 -0.09 0.26 15.52
C CYS A 88 1.29 0.15 14.87
N PRO A 89 2.39 0.38 15.63
CA PRO A 89 3.74 0.42 15.04
C PRO A 89 4.15 -0.91 14.38
N GLY A 90 3.71 -2.06 14.91
CA GLY A 90 3.95 -3.36 14.31
C GLY A 90 3.27 -3.52 12.95
N THR A 91 2.00 -3.15 12.85
CA THR A 91 1.24 -3.14 11.58
C THR A 91 1.85 -2.14 10.58
N PHE A 92 2.26 -0.96 11.04
CA PHE A 92 2.92 0.02 10.17
C PHE A 92 4.21 -0.54 9.56
N GLN A 93 5.04 -1.18 10.39
CA GLN A 93 6.29 -1.82 9.95
C GLN A 93 6.03 -2.94 8.94
N HIS A 94 5.02 -3.79 9.22
CA HIS A 94 4.54 -4.81 8.29
C HIS A 94 4.12 -4.21 6.95
N SER A 95 3.21 -3.24 6.97
CA SER A 95 2.70 -2.59 5.75
C SER A 95 3.81 -1.94 4.92
N LEU A 96 4.83 -1.37 5.59
CA LEU A 96 6.00 -0.81 4.91
C LEU A 96 6.80 -1.91 4.20
N GLN A 97 7.04 -3.05 4.85
CA GLN A 97 7.76 -4.18 4.25
C GLN A 97 6.98 -4.78 3.08
N VAL A 98 5.67 -5.02 3.24
CA VAL A 98 4.79 -5.46 2.16
C VAL A 98 4.84 -4.49 0.98
N SER A 99 4.81 -3.17 1.25
CA SER A 99 4.87 -2.15 0.19
C SER A 99 6.14 -2.21 -0.64
N ILE A 100 7.28 -2.52 -0.01
CA ILE A 100 8.58 -2.64 -0.70
C ILE A 100 8.60 -3.87 -1.60
N ILE A 101 8.29 -5.05 -1.04
CA ILE A 101 8.36 -6.30 -1.82
C ILE A 101 7.31 -6.34 -2.93
N ALA A 102 6.10 -5.86 -2.64
CA ALA A 102 5.00 -5.82 -3.61
C ALA A 102 5.26 -4.83 -4.77
N SER A 103 5.77 -3.64 -4.47
CA SER A 103 6.03 -2.63 -5.53
C SER A 103 7.13 -3.07 -6.50
N GLU A 104 8.13 -3.80 -6.03
CA GLU A 104 9.17 -4.35 -6.92
C GLU A 104 8.63 -5.48 -7.78
N ALA A 105 7.80 -6.35 -7.23
CA ALA A 105 7.12 -7.39 -8.01
C ALA A 105 6.19 -6.78 -9.07
N ALA A 106 5.48 -5.71 -8.71
CA ALA A 106 4.63 -4.97 -9.65
C ALA A 106 5.45 -4.38 -10.81
N ALA A 107 6.58 -3.73 -10.52
CA ALA A 107 7.48 -3.21 -11.54
C ALA A 107 8.00 -4.31 -12.48
N LYS A 108 8.32 -5.49 -11.91
CA LYS A 108 8.84 -6.65 -12.67
C LYS A 108 7.88 -7.17 -13.73
N ILE A 109 6.56 -7.12 -13.45
CA ILE A 109 5.52 -7.63 -14.37
C ILE A 109 4.76 -6.52 -15.10
N GLY A 110 5.26 -5.29 -15.06
CA GLY A 110 4.67 -4.14 -15.77
C GLY A 110 3.33 -3.65 -15.17
N ALA A 111 3.06 -3.92 -13.89
CA ALA A 111 1.95 -3.35 -13.14
C ALA A 111 2.33 -1.98 -12.54
N ASN A 112 1.35 -1.24 -12.04
CA ASN A 112 1.58 0.09 -11.46
C ASN A 112 2.24 -0.01 -10.07
N ALA A 113 3.58 0.02 -10.05
CA ALA A 113 4.38 -0.12 -8.83
C ALA A 113 4.08 0.97 -7.78
N GLN A 114 3.81 2.21 -8.20
CA GLN A 114 3.49 3.29 -7.26
C GLN A 114 2.12 3.09 -6.62
N LEU A 115 1.12 2.63 -7.38
CA LEU A 115 -0.20 2.28 -6.86
C LEU A 115 -0.11 1.12 -5.87
N VAL A 116 0.64 0.05 -6.22
CA VAL A 116 0.89 -1.11 -5.34
C VAL A 116 1.56 -0.67 -4.05
N ARG A 117 2.62 0.15 -4.16
CA ARG A 117 3.33 0.67 -2.98
C ARG A 117 2.41 1.42 -2.04
N THR A 118 1.61 2.34 -2.59
CA THR A 118 0.68 3.13 -1.80
C THR A 118 -0.43 2.26 -1.23
N GLY A 119 -1.08 1.41 -2.03
CA GLY A 119 -2.14 0.51 -1.60
C GLY A 119 -1.71 -0.44 -0.47
N ALA A 120 -0.50 -1.01 -0.59
CA ALA A 120 0.08 -1.87 0.44
C ALA A 120 0.31 -1.13 1.77
N MET A 121 0.62 0.17 1.77
CA MET A 121 0.75 0.95 3.02
C MET A 121 -0.59 1.15 3.74
N TYR A 122 -1.72 1.04 3.03
CA TYR A 122 -3.06 1.27 3.57
C TYR A 122 -3.86 -0.01 3.81
N HIS A 123 -3.42 -1.17 3.30
CA HIS A 123 -4.24 -2.39 3.30
C HIS A 123 -4.77 -2.78 4.69
N ASP A 124 -4.00 -2.50 5.72
CA ASP A 124 -4.21 -2.93 7.11
C ASP A 124 -4.61 -1.80 8.08
N ILE A 125 -5.02 -0.63 7.57
CA ILE A 125 -5.36 0.52 8.45
C ILE A 125 -6.51 0.24 9.43
N GLY A 126 -7.34 -0.75 9.14
CA GLY A 126 -8.44 -1.13 10.04
C GLY A 126 -7.98 -1.76 11.35
N LYS A 127 -6.77 -2.29 11.42
CA LYS A 127 -6.18 -2.82 12.65
C LYS A 127 -6.05 -1.76 13.76
N MET A 128 -6.07 -0.47 13.39
CA MET A 128 -6.10 0.64 14.36
C MET A 128 -7.35 0.64 15.27
N CYS A 129 -8.43 -0.04 14.90
CA CYS A 129 -9.63 -0.13 15.74
C CYS A 129 -9.41 -1.03 16.95
N ASN A 130 -8.65 -2.12 16.77
CA ASN A 130 -8.41 -3.12 17.82
C ASN A 130 -6.97 -3.64 17.75
N PRO A 131 -5.94 -2.82 18.01
CA PRO A 131 -4.53 -3.17 17.75
C PRO A 131 -4.05 -4.44 18.45
N ILE A 132 -4.48 -4.63 19.69
CA ILE A 132 -4.01 -5.72 20.57
C ILE A 132 -4.39 -7.12 20.07
N PHE A 133 -5.39 -7.24 19.18
CA PHE A 133 -5.80 -8.53 18.61
C PHE A 133 -4.88 -9.01 17.48
N PHE A 134 -3.92 -8.20 17.05
CA PHE A 134 -2.97 -8.54 16.00
C PHE A 134 -1.59 -8.79 16.57
N THR A 135 -1.03 -9.96 16.27
CA THR A 135 0.20 -10.47 16.89
C THR A 135 1.38 -9.51 16.83
N GLU A 136 1.50 -8.77 15.74
CA GLU A 136 2.55 -7.77 15.54
C GLU A 136 2.46 -6.55 16.47
N ASN A 137 1.30 -6.33 17.12
CA ASN A 137 1.07 -5.24 18.08
C ASN A 137 0.82 -5.76 19.51
N GLN A 138 0.82 -7.08 19.73
CA GLN A 138 0.59 -7.67 21.05
C GLN A 138 1.76 -7.41 21.98
N ASN A 139 1.41 -7.24 23.26
CA ASN A 139 2.34 -7.23 24.38
C ASN A 139 2.30 -8.60 25.09
N GLN A 140 2.36 -8.64 26.41
CA GLN A 140 2.52 -9.87 27.20
C GLN A 140 1.25 -10.75 27.30
N GLN A 141 0.06 -10.23 27.00
CA GLN A 141 -1.21 -10.98 27.12
C GLN A 141 -1.85 -11.15 25.75
N ASN A 142 -2.31 -12.38 25.46
CA ASN A 142 -3.06 -12.66 24.24
C ASN A 142 -4.56 -12.41 24.46
N PRO A 143 -5.17 -11.39 23.87
CA PRO A 143 -6.57 -11.06 24.07
C PRO A 143 -7.54 -12.12 23.52
N HIS A 144 -7.06 -13.06 22.71
CA HIS A 144 -7.86 -14.17 22.17
C HIS A 144 -8.11 -15.29 23.20
N ASP A 145 -7.35 -15.34 24.31
CA ASP A 145 -7.46 -16.45 25.29
C ASP A 145 -8.83 -16.50 25.99
N GLY A 146 -9.54 -15.37 26.05
CA GLY A 146 -10.89 -15.26 26.61
C GLY A 146 -12.03 -15.42 25.61
N LEU A 147 -11.74 -15.64 24.32
CA LEU A 147 -12.71 -15.69 23.23
C LEU A 147 -12.83 -17.09 22.63
N SER A 148 -13.99 -17.38 22.04
CA SER A 148 -14.13 -18.54 21.14
C SER A 148 -13.32 -18.35 19.85
N PHE A 149 -13.08 -19.44 19.11
CA PHE A 149 -12.39 -19.33 17.82
C PHE A 149 -13.18 -18.53 16.81
N GLU A 150 -14.51 -18.61 16.87
CA GLU A 150 -15.42 -17.85 16.02
C GLU A 150 -15.34 -16.35 16.32
N GLU A 151 -15.41 -15.97 17.60
CA GLU A 151 -15.29 -14.56 18.04
C GLU A 151 -13.91 -14.00 17.65
N SER A 152 -12.85 -14.77 17.89
CA SER A 152 -11.49 -14.40 17.52
C SER A 152 -11.33 -14.21 16.01
N ALA A 153 -11.92 -15.10 15.20
CA ALA A 153 -11.91 -14.97 13.75
C ALA A 153 -12.64 -13.70 13.27
N GLN A 154 -13.85 -13.46 13.82
CA GLN A 154 -14.63 -12.27 13.50
C GLN A 154 -13.91 -10.97 13.92
N MET A 155 -13.23 -10.97 15.06
CA MET A 155 -12.44 -9.84 15.53
C MET A 155 -11.32 -9.53 14.53
N VAL A 156 -10.59 -10.55 14.08
CA VAL A 156 -9.52 -10.37 13.08
C VAL A 156 -10.08 -9.96 11.71
N ILE A 157 -11.16 -10.63 11.25
CA ILE A 157 -11.80 -10.33 9.95
C ILE A 157 -12.33 -8.89 9.90
N SER A 158 -12.79 -8.34 11.03
CA SER A 158 -13.39 -7.01 11.10
C SER A 158 -12.45 -5.88 10.64
N HIS A 159 -11.09 -6.08 10.68
CA HIS A 159 -10.18 -5.02 10.23
C HIS A 159 -10.38 -4.62 8.77
N VAL A 160 -10.84 -5.55 7.92
CA VAL A 160 -11.13 -5.23 6.52
C VAL A 160 -12.28 -4.23 6.42
N THR A 161 -13.39 -4.50 7.10
CA THR A 161 -14.56 -3.62 7.07
C THR A 161 -14.33 -2.30 7.80
N GLU A 162 -13.62 -2.32 8.93
CA GLU A 162 -13.24 -1.10 9.65
C GLU A 162 -12.23 -0.27 8.84
N GLY A 163 -11.29 -0.92 8.16
CA GLY A 163 -10.35 -0.25 7.26
C GLY A 163 -11.04 0.47 6.12
N VAL A 164 -12.05 -0.15 5.50
CA VAL A 164 -12.88 0.50 4.47
C VAL A 164 -13.58 1.73 5.04
N LYS A 165 -14.23 1.64 6.21
CA LYS A 165 -14.90 2.78 6.86
C LYS A 165 -13.94 3.94 7.13
N ILE A 166 -12.73 3.63 7.62
CA ILE A 166 -11.69 4.64 7.87
C ILE A 166 -11.29 5.33 6.57
N ALA A 167 -11.08 4.55 5.51
CA ALA A 167 -10.66 5.04 4.20
C ALA A 167 -11.75 5.91 3.53
N GLU A 168 -13.00 5.49 3.58
CA GLU A 168 -14.15 6.25 3.06
C GLU A 168 -14.34 7.57 3.82
N LYS A 169 -14.27 7.55 5.16
CA LYS A 169 -14.32 8.76 5.99
C LYS A 169 -13.21 9.75 5.67
N ALA A 170 -12.04 9.24 5.30
CA ALA A 170 -10.90 10.06 4.89
C ALA A 170 -10.94 10.45 3.40
N SER A 171 -11.97 10.04 2.67
CA SER A 171 -12.12 10.29 1.24
C SER A 171 -10.92 9.78 0.43
N LEU A 172 -10.36 8.61 0.80
CA LEU A 172 -9.31 7.98 0.01
C LEU A 172 -9.84 7.55 -1.37
N PRO A 173 -8.99 7.55 -2.40
CA PRO A 173 -9.36 7.04 -3.72
C PRO A 173 -9.86 5.60 -3.67
N LYS A 174 -10.80 5.27 -4.55
CA LYS A 174 -11.39 3.94 -4.65
C LYS A 174 -10.33 2.85 -4.85
N GLU A 175 -9.31 3.14 -5.65
CA GLU A 175 -8.21 2.22 -5.94
C GLU A 175 -7.44 1.84 -4.67
N ILE A 176 -7.29 2.76 -3.71
CA ILE A 176 -6.67 2.47 -2.41
C ILE A 176 -7.63 1.66 -1.52
N ILE A 177 -8.91 1.99 -1.53
CA ILE A 177 -9.94 1.22 -0.80
C ILE A 177 -10.00 -0.23 -1.31
N ASP A 178 -9.80 -0.43 -2.61
CA ASP A 178 -9.82 -1.77 -3.21
C ASP A 178 -8.69 -2.66 -2.66
N PHE A 179 -7.50 -2.13 -2.33
CA PHE A 179 -6.47 -2.91 -1.63
C PHE A 179 -6.91 -3.34 -0.24
N ILE A 180 -7.52 -2.44 0.54
CA ILE A 180 -8.04 -2.77 1.87
C ILE A 180 -9.09 -3.88 1.78
N ARG A 181 -9.96 -3.79 0.79
CA ARG A 181 -11.09 -4.72 0.61
C ARG A 181 -10.66 -6.09 0.12
N THR A 182 -9.58 -6.19 -0.68
CA THR A 182 -9.23 -7.39 -1.44
C THR A 182 -8.02 -8.16 -0.93
N HIS A 183 -7.20 -7.60 -0.01
CA HIS A 183 -5.93 -8.23 0.37
C HIS A 183 -6.07 -9.62 1.03
N HIS A 184 -7.22 -9.95 1.58
CA HIS A 184 -7.57 -11.30 2.02
C HIS A 184 -8.60 -11.99 1.12
N GLY A 185 -9.21 -11.26 0.19
CA GLY A 185 -10.25 -11.79 -0.70
C GLY A 185 -11.39 -12.45 0.08
N ARG A 186 -11.80 -13.62 -0.37
CA ARG A 186 -12.72 -14.53 0.32
C ARG A 186 -11.97 -15.71 0.97
N GLY A 187 -10.75 -15.48 1.37
CA GLY A 187 -9.95 -16.43 2.13
C GLY A 187 -10.53 -16.68 3.53
N LYS A 188 -9.99 -17.69 4.22
CA LYS A 188 -10.38 -18.00 5.60
C LYS A 188 -9.33 -17.48 6.59
N ALA A 189 -9.77 -17.12 7.79
CA ALA A 189 -8.90 -16.90 8.95
C ALA A 189 -8.35 -18.26 9.42
N LYS A 190 -7.38 -18.80 8.64
CA LYS A 190 -6.95 -20.21 8.65
C LYS A 190 -6.53 -20.71 10.04
N TYR A 191 -5.88 -19.86 10.84
CA TYR A 191 -5.46 -20.25 12.19
C TYR A 191 -6.68 -20.63 13.05
N PHE A 192 -7.66 -19.76 13.15
CA PHE A 192 -8.86 -20.01 13.99
C PHE A 192 -9.75 -21.11 13.39
N TYR A 193 -9.88 -21.14 12.06
CA TYR A 193 -10.60 -22.19 11.37
C TYR A 193 -10.05 -23.58 11.64
N ASN A 194 -8.74 -23.75 11.51
CA ASN A 194 -8.07 -25.03 11.77
C ASN A 194 -8.09 -25.39 13.25
N SER A 195 -7.90 -24.40 14.14
CA SER A 195 -7.98 -24.61 15.60
C SER A 195 -9.39 -25.06 16.02
N PHE A 196 -10.44 -24.49 15.44
CA PHE A 196 -11.81 -24.94 15.67
C PHE A 196 -12.00 -26.38 15.23
N LYS A 197 -11.60 -26.74 14.00
CA LYS A 197 -11.72 -28.10 13.47
C LYS A 197 -10.96 -29.12 14.31
N ASN A 198 -9.76 -28.79 14.74
CA ASN A 198 -8.93 -29.68 15.56
C ASN A 198 -9.52 -29.91 16.96
N LYS A 199 -10.14 -28.86 17.55
CA LYS A 199 -10.74 -28.96 18.88
C LYS A 199 -12.12 -29.59 18.88
N TYR A 200 -12.87 -29.40 17.79
CA TYR A 200 -14.24 -29.85 17.65
C TYR A 200 -14.48 -30.63 16.35
N PRO A 201 -13.85 -31.82 16.18
CA PRO A 201 -13.87 -32.55 14.91
C PRO A 201 -15.29 -32.95 14.47
N ASP A 202 -16.19 -33.19 15.43
CA ASP A 202 -17.56 -33.63 15.18
C ASP A 202 -18.58 -32.48 15.02
N ARG A 203 -18.13 -31.22 15.16
CA ARG A 203 -19.01 -30.06 15.00
C ARG A 203 -18.96 -29.54 13.58
N GLU A 204 -20.13 -29.26 13.04
CA GLU A 204 -20.23 -28.56 11.75
C GLU A 204 -19.65 -27.13 11.87
N VAL A 205 -18.74 -26.80 10.96
CA VAL A 205 -18.12 -25.48 10.90
C VAL A 205 -19.00 -24.55 10.09
N LYS A 206 -19.41 -23.45 10.69
CA LYS A 206 -20.02 -22.35 9.94
C LYS A 206 -18.94 -21.56 9.20
N ASP A 207 -18.62 -21.98 7.98
CA ASP A 207 -17.57 -21.43 7.15
C ASP A 207 -17.60 -19.90 7.04
N GLU A 208 -18.80 -19.31 7.04
CA GLU A 208 -19.03 -17.87 6.95
C GLU A 208 -18.39 -17.09 8.09
N LEU A 209 -18.35 -17.67 9.31
CA LEU A 209 -17.74 -17.01 10.47
C LEU A 209 -16.22 -16.90 10.37
N PHE A 210 -15.59 -17.68 9.52
CA PHE A 210 -14.15 -17.70 9.34
C PHE A 210 -13.71 -17.12 7.99
N THR A 211 -14.66 -16.68 7.15
CA THR A 211 -14.39 -16.23 5.78
C THR A 211 -14.38 -14.71 5.71
N TYR A 212 -13.36 -14.16 5.08
CA TYR A 212 -13.27 -12.72 4.81
C TYR A 212 -14.35 -12.27 3.82
N PRO A 213 -14.84 -11.02 3.92
CA PRO A 213 -15.97 -10.54 3.12
C PRO A 213 -15.68 -10.43 1.62
N GLY A 214 -14.40 -10.32 1.25
CA GLY A 214 -14.00 -10.11 -0.13
C GLY A 214 -14.25 -8.69 -0.64
N PRO A 215 -14.23 -8.50 -1.95
CA PRO A 215 -14.08 -9.49 -3.01
C PRO A 215 -12.64 -10.03 -3.16
N ASN A 216 -12.48 -11.08 -3.98
CA ASN A 216 -11.16 -11.52 -4.41
C ASN A 216 -10.47 -10.44 -5.25
N PRO A 217 -9.13 -10.38 -5.27
CA PRO A 217 -8.37 -9.48 -6.13
C PRO A 217 -8.81 -9.58 -7.59
N PHE A 218 -8.94 -8.43 -8.24
CA PHE A 218 -9.44 -8.34 -9.63
C PHE A 218 -8.50 -7.54 -10.54
N SER A 219 -7.38 -7.05 -10.03
CA SER A 219 -6.29 -6.44 -10.80
C SER A 219 -4.96 -7.12 -10.47
N LYS A 220 -3.93 -6.90 -11.31
CA LYS A 220 -2.56 -7.36 -11.00
C LYS A 220 -2.07 -6.77 -9.69
N GLU A 221 -2.34 -5.49 -9.47
CA GLU A 221 -1.90 -4.72 -8.32
C GLU A 221 -2.47 -5.29 -7.01
N THR A 222 -3.78 -5.51 -6.95
CA THR A 222 -4.44 -6.05 -5.76
C THR A 222 -4.03 -7.49 -5.47
N ALA A 223 -3.81 -8.31 -6.52
CA ALA A 223 -3.35 -9.68 -6.37
C ALA A 223 -1.90 -9.76 -5.84
N ILE A 224 -1.02 -8.87 -6.31
CA ILE A 224 0.36 -8.80 -5.81
C ILE A 224 0.38 -8.47 -4.32
N VAL A 225 -0.46 -7.53 -3.86
CA VAL A 225 -0.51 -7.19 -2.42
C VAL A 225 -1.03 -8.37 -1.59
N MET A 226 -2.07 -9.08 -2.04
CA MET A 226 -2.53 -10.31 -1.36
C MET A 226 -1.40 -11.35 -1.21
N MET A 227 -0.65 -11.60 -2.29
CA MET A 227 0.47 -12.53 -2.25
C MET A 227 1.59 -12.04 -1.32
N ALA A 228 1.94 -10.76 -1.41
CA ALA A 228 3.03 -10.15 -0.64
C ALA A 228 2.73 -10.11 0.86
N ASP A 229 1.49 -9.73 1.23
CA ASP A 229 1.01 -9.72 2.61
C ASP A 229 1.16 -11.09 3.27
N SER A 230 0.58 -12.12 2.63
CA SER A 230 0.63 -13.49 3.15
C SER A 230 2.06 -14.03 3.26
N VAL A 231 2.91 -13.73 2.28
CA VAL A 231 4.31 -14.16 2.25
C VAL A 231 5.13 -13.44 3.33
N GLU A 232 4.97 -12.12 3.49
CA GLU A 232 5.69 -11.36 4.51
C GLU A 232 5.28 -11.83 5.92
N ALA A 233 3.98 -11.91 6.19
CA ALA A 233 3.47 -12.35 7.48
C ALA A 233 3.96 -13.76 7.85
N ALA A 234 3.93 -14.72 6.92
CA ALA A 234 4.38 -16.07 7.18
C ALA A 234 5.91 -16.17 7.32
N SER A 235 6.67 -15.31 6.62
CA SER A 235 8.12 -15.32 6.69
C SER A 235 8.65 -15.01 8.11
N ARG A 236 7.91 -14.24 8.90
CA ARG A 236 8.24 -13.94 10.30
C ARG A 236 8.19 -15.17 11.21
N SER A 237 7.42 -16.18 10.83
CA SER A 237 7.24 -17.41 11.61
C SER A 237 8.28 -18.49 11.28
N LEU A 238 9.16 -18.26 10.30
CA LEU A 238 10.25 -19.19 10.00
C LEU A 238 11.27 -19.19 11.14
N LYS A 239 11.62 -20.39 11.62
CA LYS A 239 12.66 -20.56 12.65
C LYS A 239 14.04 -20.19 12.11
N GLU A 240 14.30 -20.55 10.85
CA GLU A 240 15.54 -20.27 10.13
C GLU A 240 15.20 -19.73 8.74
N HIS A 241 15.85 -18.64 8.36
CA HIS A 241 15.64 -18.00 7.06
C HIS A 241 16.64 -18.50 6.02
N THR A 242 16.68 -19.84 5.83
CA THR A 242 17.50 -20.45 4.76
C THR A 242 16.90 -20.14 3.39
N VAL A 243 17.73 -20.20 2.35
CA VAL A 243 17.29 -19.96 0.97
C VAL A 243 16.18 -20.93 0.57
N GLU A 244 16.39 -22.21 0.89
CA GLU A 244 15.44 -23.29 0.62
C GLU A 244 14.13 -23.12 1.40
N GLY A 245 14.21 -22.72 2.69
CA GLY A 245 13.04 -22.46 3.53
C GLY A 245 12.19 -21.30 3.01
N ILE A 246 12.83 -20.20 2.59
CA ILE A 246 12.15 -19.05 1.98
C ILE A 246 11.49 -19.46 0.66
N GLN A 247 12.19 -20.21 -0.21
CA GLN A 247 11.62 -20.68 -1.49
C GLN A 247 10.40 -21.56 -1.28
N GLN A 248 10.50 -22.54 -0.37
CA GLN A 248 9.38 -23.44 -0.04
C GLN A 248 8.18 -22.67 0.52
N LEU A 249 8.42 -21.68 1.39
CA LEU A 249 7.38 -20.85 1.96
C LEU A 249 6.63 -20.06 0.89
N VAL A 250 7.37 -19.32 0.04
CA VAL A 250 6.78 -18.49 -1.02
C VAL A 250 5.96 -19.35 -1.99
N ASN A 251 6.52 -20.49 -2.45
CA ASN A 251 5.83 -21.39 -3.34
C ASN A 251 4.55 -21.93 -2.71
N LYS A 252 4.64 -22.46 -1.49
CA LYS A 252 3.49 -23.04 -0.77
C LYS A 252 2.36 -22.03 -0.59
N ILE A 253 2.66 -20.79 -0.23
CA ILE A 253 1.64 -19.79 0.02
C ILE A 253 0.92 -19.41 -1.28
N ILE A 254 1.69 -19.07 -2.32
CA ILE A 254 1.11 -18.62 -3.59
C ILE A 254 0.34 -19.75 -4.27
N GLU A 255 0.87 -20.98 -4.27
CA GLU A 255 0.16 -22.15 -4.82
C GLU A 255 -1.13 -22.47 -4.05
N THR A 256 -1.13 -22.29 -2.73
CA THR A 256 -2.34 -22.43 -1.92
C THR A 256 -3.37 -21.36 -2.29
N GLN A 257 -2.97 -20.10 -2.49
CA GLN A 257 -3.90 -19.04 -2.91
C GLN A 257 -4.49 -19.30 -4.30
N ILE A 258 -3.70 -19.84 -5.21
CA ILE A 258 -4.17 -20.27 -6.55
C ILE A 258 -5.16 -21.43 -6.42
N ALA A 259 -4.81 -22.46 -5.65
CA ALA A 259 -5.66 -23.63 -5.44
C ALA A 259 -6.99 -23.29 -4.75
N ASP A 260 -6.96 -22.35 -3.78
CA ASP A 260 -8.15 -21.81 -3.12
C ASP A 260 -8.98 -20.90 -4.07
N GLY A 261 -8.54 -20.65 -5.30
CA GLY A 261 -9.21 -19.81 -6.29
C GLY A 261 -9.24 -18.32 -5.95
N LEU A 262 -8.39 -17.86 -5.04
CA LEU A 262 -8.38 -16.46 -4.59
C LEU A 262 -7.89 -15.50 -5.68
N LEU A 263 -7.03 -15.96 -6.58
CA LEU A 263 -6.43 -15.15 -7.65
C LEU A 263 -7.14 -15.25 -9.00
N LYS A 264 -8.25 -16.02 -9.09
CA LYS A 264 -8.93 -16.34 -10.36
C LYS A 264 -9.46 -15.12 -11.13
N ASN A 265 -9.74 -14.02 -10.44
CA ASN A 265 -10.30 -12.80 -11.04
C ASN A 265 -9.22 -11.80 -11.47
N ALA A 266 -7.96 -12.02 -11.07
CA ALA A 266 -6.86 -11.16 -11.44
C ALA A 266 -6.27 -11.53 -12.80
N PRO A 267 -5.96 -10.56 -13.68
CA PRO A 267 -5.42 -10.82 -15.01
C PRO A 267 -3.92 -11.13 -14.95
N LEU A 268 -3.54 -12.14 -14.14
CA LEU A 268 -2.17 -12.62 -14.01
C LEU A 268 -1.93 -13.82 -14.93
N THR A 269 -0.82 -13.80 -15.66
CA THR A 269 -0.33 -14.97 -16.38
C THR A 269 0.50 -15.88 -15.45
N PHE A 270 0.68 -17.15 -15.81
CA PHE A 270 1.63 -18.02 -15.10
C PHE A 270 3.03 -17.45 -15.04
N ARG A 271 3.49 -16.76 -16.11
CA ARG A 271 4.79 -16.07 -16.14
C ARG A 271 4.83 -14.93 -15.11
N ASP A 272 3.76 -14.16 -14.98
CA ASP A 272 3.68 -13.09 -13.99
C ASP A 272 3.82 -13.67 -12.58
N VAL A 273 3.10 -14.76 -12.27
CA VAL A 273 3.15 -15.42 -10.96
C VAL A 273 4.57 -15.90 -10.65
N GLU A 274 5.25 -16.56 -11.60
CA GLU A 274 6.61 -17.01 -11.39
C GLU A 274 7.60 -15.84 -11.19
N SER A 275 7.41 -14.75 -11.95
CA SER A 275 8.22 -13.53 -11.76
C SER A 275 8.01 -12.91 -10.39
N VAL A 276 6.76 -12.87 -9.90
CA VAL A 276 6.42 -12.37 -8.55
C VAL A 276 7.07 -13.25 -7.47
N LYS A 277 6.99 -14.59 -7.59
CA LYS A 277 7.63 -15.52 -6.65
C LYS A 277 9.14 -15.26 -6.56
N GLN A 278 9.81 -15.11 -7.69
CA GLN A 278 11.25 -14.85 -7.72
C GLN A 278 11.61 -13.54 -7.02
N VAL A 279 10.90 -12.46 -7.29
CA VAL A 279 11.12 -11.17 -6.62
C VAL A 279 10.91 -11.30 -5.10
N PHE A 280 9.86 -11.98 -4.65
CA PHE A 280 9.61 -12.18 -3.23
C PHE A 280 10.73 -12.98 -2.55
N ILE A 281 11.21 -14.06 -3.18
CA ILE A 281 12.32 -14.85 -2.68
C ILE A 281 13.59 -13.99 -2.54
N GLU A 282 13.94 -13.24 -3.58
CA GLU A 282 15.12 -12.37 -3.56
C GLU A 282 15.03 -11.30 -2.46
N LYS A 283 13.85 -10.67 -2.30
CA LYS A 283 13.66 -9.63 -1.29
C LYS A 283 13.67 -10.16 0.14
N LEU A 284 13.01 -11.27 0.39
CA LEU A 284 13.07 -11.92 1.71
C LEU A 284 14.48 -12.34 2.08
N LYS A 285 15.27 -12.86 1.13
CA LYS A 285 16.69 -13.16 1.36
C LYS A 285 17.46 -11.91 1.79
N ILE A 286 17.25 -10.77 1.14
CA ILE A 286 17.90 -9.51 1.50
C ILE A 286 17.41 -9.03 2.88
N MET A 287 16.11 -9.10 3.17
CA MET A 287 15.52 -8.66 4.44
C MET A 287 16.04 -9.46 5.64
N TYR A 288 16.22 -10.76 5.47
CA TYR A 288 16.66 -11.67 6.53
C TYR A 288 18.15 -12.04 6.46
N HIS A 289 18.89 -11.42 5.53
CA HIS A 289 20.33 -11.67 5.46
C HIS A 289 20.96 -11.17 6.76
N THR A 290 21.38 -12.13 7.58
CA THR A 290 22.09 -11.86 8.85
C THR A 290 23.34 -11.04 8.52
N ARG A 291 23.44 -9.84 9.11
CA ARG A 291 24.69 -9.11 9.12
C ARG A 291 25.73 -10.04 9.75
N ILE A 292 26.78 -10.38 9.01
CA ILE A 292 27.92 -11.08 9.54
C ILE A 292 28.40 -10.22 10.72
N SER A 293 28.34 -10.77 11.93
CA SER A 293 28.92 -10.13 13.10
C SER A 293 30.45 -10.07 12.88
N TYR A 294 30.97 -8.86 12.81
CA TYR A 294 32.41 -8.63 12.79
C TYR A 294 33.00 -8.95 14.16
#